data_e5db490d0a1a2b8e8529c0f749b3c762
#
_entry.id   e5db490d0a1a2b8e8529c0f749b3c762
#
_cell.length_a   1.000
_cell.length_b   1.000
_cell.length_c   1.000
_cell.angle_alpha   90.00
_cell.angle_beta   90.00
_cell.angle_gamma   90.00
#
_symmetry.space_group_name_H-M   'P 1'
#
loop_
_entity.id
_entity.type
_entity.pdbx_description
1 polymer ?
#
loop_
_entity_poly.entity_id
_entity_poly.type
_entity_poly.pdbx_seq_one_letter_code
_entity_poly.pdbx_strand_id
1 'polypeptide(L)'
;VTALDFADGSFDTVFCTEVLEHVPPQKLRQACGEIARVASRWALIGVPYRQDLRANRTRCARCGAVNPTTGHLSRFDRGRLEELFPGMEVRDARLVGRGQAVTNPLSVFLYRLCGYPYGSYAQEEGCVHCGAKLVRPEIGPLKWAVCFPARALNRIQYLLYGRRRPLWIHVLFEKKDANRIKTE
;
A
#
# COMPACT_ATOMS: atom_id res chain seq x y z
N VAL A 1 6.76 -13.05 5.96
CA VAL A 1 5.58 -13.63 5.27
C VAL A 1 5.94 -14.41 4.00
N THR A 2 7.16 -14.29 3.47
CA THR A 2 7.63 -15.01 2.27
C THR A 2 8.12 -16.44 2.53
N ALA A 3 8.22 -16.84 3.78
CA ALA A 3 8.47 -18.22 4.21
C ALA A 3 7.84 -18.35 5.61
N LEU A 4 6.77 -19.12 5.71
CA LEU A 4 6.05 -19.36 6.95
C LEU A 4 6.40 -20.78 7.45
N ASP A 5 6.87 -20.86 8.67
CA ASP A 5 7.24 -22.15 9.30
C ASP A 5 5.99 -22.90 9.84
N PHE A 6 5.07 -23.18 8.91
CA PHE A 6 3.84 -23.92 9.16
C PHE A 6 3.60 -24.92 8.03
N ALA A 7 3.00 -26.05 8.34
CA ALA A 7 2.61 -27.03 7.34
C ALA A 7 1.48 -26.51 6.43
N ASP A 8 1.31 -27.12 5.26
CA ASP A 8 0.22 -26.82 4.34
C ASP A 8 -1.13 -27.03 5.01
N GLY A 9 -2.04 -26.07 4.86
CA GLY A 9 -3.38 -26.17 5.40
C GLY A 9 -3.46 -26.22 6.93
N SER A 10 -2.45 -25.73 7.66
CA SER A 10 -2.43 -25.78 9.13
C SER A 10 -3.43 -24.84 9.79
N PHE A 11 -4.02 -23.90 9.06
CA PHE A 11 -5.01 -22.97 9.59
C PHE A 11 -6.28 -23.01 8.75
N ASP A 12 -7.45 -23.12 9.39
CA ASP A 12 -8.73 -23.01 8.69
C ASP A 12 -8.88 -21.65 8.00
N THR A 13 -8.51 -20.59 8.71
CA THR A 13 -8.58 -19.20 8.24
C THR A 13 -7.27 -18.47 8.50
N VAL A 14 -6.72 -17.85 7.48
CA VAL A 14 -5.57 -16.93 7.58
C VAL A 14 -6.04 -15.49 7.47
N PHE A 15 -5.68 -14.68 8.45
CA PHE A 15 -5.97 -13.25 8.47
C PHE A 15 -4.69 -12.45 8.20
N CYS A 16 -4.67 -11.67 7.12
CA CYS A 16 -3.53 -10.86 6.71
C CYS A 16 -4.00 -9.46 6.30
N THR A 17 -3.82 -8.48 7.20
CA THR A 17 -4.17 -7.08 6.95
C THR A 17 -2.97 -6.19 7.23
N GLU A 18 -2.81 -5.12 6.44
CA GLU A 18 -1.72 -4.13 6.58
C GLU A 18 -0.32 -4.76 6.50
N VAL A 19 -0.14 -5.75 5.64
CA VAL A 19 1.12 -6.48 5.45
C VAL A 19 1.60 -6.45 4.00
N LEU A 20 0.72 -6.78 3.05
CA LEU A 20 1.13 -6.99 1.66
C LEU A 20 1.63 -5.72 0.98
N GLU A 21 1.15 -4.56 1.37
CA GLU A 21 1.61 -3.25 0.89
C GLU A 21 3.08 -2.95 1.22
N HIS A 22 3.61 -3.55 2.29
CA HIS A 22 5.00 -3.42 2.70
C HIS A 22 5.92 -4.47 2.06
N VAL A 23 5.35 -5.50 1.45
CA VAL A 23 6.12 -6.56 0.80
C VAL A 23 6.72 -6.03 -0.51
N PRO A 24 8.04 -6.20 -0.74
CA PRO A 24 8.66 -5.85 -2.01
C PRO A 24 7.92 -6.48 -3.20
N PRO A 25 7.65 -5.72 -4.29
CA PRO A 25 6.85 -6.21 -5.41
C PRO A 25 7.30 -7.56 -5.99
N GLN A 26 8.62 -7.81 -5.97
CA GLN A 26 9.21 -9.05 -6.46
C GLN A 26 8.87 -10.27 -5.59
N LYS A 27 8.55 -10.04 -4.32
CA LYS A 27 8.23 -11.08 -3.33
C LYS A 27 6.72 -11.25 -3.08
N LEU A 28 5.87 -10.41 -3.68
CA LEU A 28 4.42 -10.46 -3.43
C LEU A 28 3.79 -11.81 -3.80
N ARG A 29 4.15 -12.39 -4.97
CA ARG A 29 3.62 -13.70 -5.38
C ARG A 29 4.02 -14.80 -4.39
N GLN A 30 5.26 -14.76 -3.89
CA GLN A 30 5.74 -15.70 -2.90
C GLN A 30 4.98 -15.54 -1.57
N ALA A 31 4.82 -14.31 -1.09
CA ALA A 31 4.08 -14.05 0.14
C ALA A 31 2.61 -14.50 0.06
N CYS A 32 1.92 -14.18 -1.04
CA CYS A 32 0.54 -14.61 -1.26
C CYS A 32 0.43 -16.13 -1.42
N GLY A 33 1.41 -16.77 -2.08
CA GLY A 33 1.51 -18.24 -2.17
C GLY A 33 1.63 -18.90 -0.80
N GLU A 34 2.45 -18.35 0.11
CA GLU A 34 2.60 -18.85 1.47
C GLU A 34 1.31 -18.69 2.29
N ILE A 35 0.64 -17.54 2.20
CA ILE A 35 -0.67 -17.34 2.84
C ILE A 35 -1.68 -18.36 2.33
N ALA A 36 -1.77 -18.58 1.03
CA ALA A 36 -2.67 -19.57 0.43
C ALA A 36 -2.29 -21.02 0.78
N ARG A 37 -0.99 -21.30 0.92
CA ARG A 37 -0.48 -22.65 1.27
C ARG A 37 -0.90 -23.05 2.67
N VAL A 38 -0.68 -22.16 3.66
CA VAL A 38 -0.97 -22.47 5.07
C VAL A 38 -2.46 -22.39 5.41
N ALA A 39 -3.29 -21.72 4.59
CA ALA A 39 -4.73 -21.75 4.71
C ALA A 39 -5.30 -23.09 4.23
N SER A 40 -6.16 -23.75 5.02
CA SER A 40 -6.91 -24.92 4.57
C SER A 40 -8.18 -24.53 3.83
N ARG A 41 -8.83 -23.41 4.20
CA ARG A 41 -10.09 -22.99 3.61
C ARG A 41 -10.14 -21.50 3.27
N TRP A 42 -9.89 -20.61 4.21
CA TRP A 42 -10.13 -19.18 4.04
C TRP A 42 -8.88 -18.34 4.18
N ALA A 43 -8.81 -17.24 3.39
CA ALA A 43 -7.88 -16.15 3.64
C ALA A 43 -8.63 -14.81 3.58
N LEU A 44 -8.54 -14.01 4.65
CA LEU A 44 -9.05 -12.64 4.69
C LEU A 44 -7.87 -11.68 4.51
N ILE A 45 -7.90 -10.97 3.40
CA ILE A 45 -6.84 -10.02 3.00
C ILE A 45 -7.37 -8.59 3.11
N GLY A 46 -6.67 -7.74 3.87
CA GLY A 46 -6.96 -6.31 3.99
C GLY A 46 -5.76 -5.48 3.56
N VAL A 47 -5.97 -4.59 2.58
CA VAL A 47 -4.92 -3.70 2.04
C VAL A 47 -5.48 -2.34 1.65
N PRO A 48 -4.65 -1.27 1.55
CA PRO A 48 -5.09 0.01 1.04
C PRO A 48 -5.62 -0.09 -0.41
N TYR A 49 -6.85 0.42 -0.62
CA TYR A 49 -7.51 0.35 -1.92
C TYR A 49 -7.03 1.44 -2.87
N ARG A 50 -6.39 1.08 -3.97
CA ARG A 50 -5.93 1.99 -5.04
C ARG A 50 -5.20 3.21 -4.51
N GLN A 51 -4.37 3.03 -3.48
CA GLN A 51 -3.65 4.11 -2.83
C GLN A 51 -2.79 4.90 -3.82
N ASP A 52 -2.77 6.22 -3.68
CA ASP A 52 -1.83 7.07 -4.43
C ASP A 52 -0.46 7.05 -3.75
N LEU A 53 0.42 6.17 -4.21
CA LEU A 53 1.78 6.00 -3.68
C LEU A 53 2.69 7.24 -3.87
N ARG A 54 2.22 8.27 -4.56
CA ARG A 54 2.94 9.55 -4.72
C ARG A 54 2.63 10.53 -3.60
N ALA A 55 1.53 10.30 -2.85
CA ALA A 55 1.14 11.14 -1.73
C ALA A 55 2.10 10.96 -0.55
N ASN A 56 2.28 12.01 0.23
CA ASN A 56 2.99 12.00 1.54
C ASN A 56 4.40 11.38 1.53
N ARG A 57 5.09 11.35 0.40
CA ARG A 57 6.47 10.87 0.30
C ARG A 57 7.41 11.69 1.17
N THR A 58 8.52 11.08 1.55
CA THR A 58 9.60 11.71 2.32
C THR A 58 10.91 11.66 1.54
N ARG A 59 11.82 12.58 1.80
CA ARG A 59 13.16 12.56 1.22
C ARG A 59 14.18 12.40 2.32
N CYS A 60 15.06 11.40 2.17
CA CYS A 60 16.15 11.19 3.11
C CYS A 60 17.18 12.30 3.00
N ALA A 61 17.49 12.96 4.13
CA ALA A 61 18.52 14.01 4.17
C ALA A 61 19.93 13.44 3.94
N ARG A 62 20.16 12.16 4.30
CA ARG A 62 21.48 11.52 4.18
C ARG A 62 21.80 11.06 2.75
N CYS A 63 20.91 10.32 2.10
CA CYS A 63 21.18 9.73 0.77
C CYS A 63 20.40 10.39 -0.37
N GLY A 64 19.50 11.36 -0.09
CA GLY A 64 18.68 12.04 -1.09
C GLY A 64 17.54 11.19 -1.67
N ALA A 65 17.44 9.90 -1.33
CA ALA A 65 16.42 9.02 -1.86
C ALA A 65 15.01 9.39 -1.37
N VAL A 66 14.03 9.18 -2.24
CA VAL A 66 12.61 9.40 -1.92
C VAL A 66 12.03 8.11 -1.40
N ASN A 67 11.49 8.17 -0.19
CA ASN A 67 10.90 7.04 0.49
C ASN A 67 9.38 7.03 0.28
N PRO A 68 8.75 5.85 0.18
CA PRO A 68 7.31 5.73 0.15
C PRO A 68 6.72 6.17 1.51
N THR A 69 5.50 6.64 1.48
CA THR A 69 4.74 6.93 2.69
C THR A 69 4.51 5.64 3.47
N THR A 70 4.81 5.64 4.76
CA THR A 70 4.53 4.50 5.65
C THR A 70 5.05 3.16 5.13
N GLY A 71 6.09 3.16 4.28
CA GLY A 71 6.67 1.94 3.74
C GLY A 71 5.83 1.21 2.68
N HIS A 72 4.73 1.79 2.20
CA HIS A 72 3.87 1.14 1.20
C HIS A 72 4.54 1.12 -0.17
N LEU A 73 4.81 -0.07 -0.69
CA LEU A 73 5.54 -0.31 -1.93
C LEU A 73 4.61 -0.68 -3.10
N SER A 74 3.41 -1.15 -2.80
CA SER A 74 2.49 -1.70 -3.79
C SER A 74 1.09 -1.10 -3.71
N ARG A 75 0.42 -1.07 -4.85
CA ARG A 75 -0.97 -0.62 -4.98
C ARG A 75 -1.85 -1.81 -5.29
N PHE A 76 -3.00 -1.88 -4.61
CA PHE A 76 -3.93 -3.00 -4.74
C PHE A 76 -5.31 -2.53 -5.19
N ASP A 77 -5.96 -3.38 -5.93
CA ASP A 77 -7.39 -3.42 -6.15
C ASP A 77 -7.83 -4.89 -6.20
N ARG A 78 -9.13 -5.12 -6.40
CA ARG A 78 -9.68 -6.49 -6.42
C ARG A 78 -9.00 -7.36 -7.48
N GLY A 79 -8.87 -6.89 -8.73
CA GLY A 79 -8.27 -7.67 -9.81
C GLY A 79 -6.80 -8.03 -9.51
N ARG A 80 -6.03 -7.08 -8.94
CA ARG A 80 -4.65 -7.37 -8.54
C ARG A 80 -4.55 -8.42 -7.44
N LEU A 81 -5.47 -8.43 -6.48
CA LEU A 81 -5.52 -9.46 -5.45
C LEU A 81 -5.90 -10.83 -6.04
N GLU A 82 -6.89 -10.89 -6.94
CA GLU A 82 -7.25 -12.13 -7.64
C GLU A 82 -6.05 -12.73 -8.40
N GLU A 83 -5.27 -11.90 -9.10
CA GLU A 83 -4.03 -12.34 -9.77
C GLU A 83 -2.95 -12.89 -8.84
N LEU A 84 -2.90 -12.40 -7.59
CA LEU A 84 -1.92 -12.81 -6.58
C LEU A 84 -2.31 -14.10 -5.86
N PHE A 85 -3.61 -14.46 -5.86
CA PHE A 85 -4.16 -15.65 -5.22
C PHE A 85 -4.83 -16.61 -6.23
N PRO A 86 -4.11 -17.12 -7.26
CA PRO A 86 -4.73 -17.90 -8.37
C PRO A 86 -5.37 -19.21 -7.90
N GLY A 87 -4.92 -19.79 -6.78
CA GLY A 87 -5.48 -21.00 -6.16
C GLY A 87 -6.71 -20.75 -5.27
N MET A 88 -7.16 -19.50 -5.16
CA MET A 88 -8.28 -19.12 -4.33
C MET A 88 -9.37 -18.42 -5.16
N GLU A 89 -10.60 -18.38 -4.64
CA GLU A 89 -11.77 -17.74 -5.24
C GLU A 89 -12.30 -16.65 -4.32
N VAL A 90 -12.64 -15.48 -4.87
CA VAL A 90 -13.23 -14.39 -4.08
C VAL A 90 -14.67 -14.73 -3.71
N ARG A 91 -14.96 -14.79 -2.42
CA ARG A 91 -16.32 -14.98 -1.87
C ARG A 91 -16.99 -13.66 -1.49
N ASP A 92 -16.25 -12.74 -0.92
CA ASP A 92 -16.75 -11.39 -0.60
C ASP A 92 -15.63 -10.37 -0.78
N ALA A 93 -16.00 -9.14 -1.15
CA ALA A 93 -15.05 -8.04 -1.24
C ALA A 93 -15.74 -6.75 -0.80
N ARG A 94 -15.19 -6.08 0.21
CA ARG A 94 -15.77 -4.86 0.80
C ARG A 94 -14.79 -3.72 0.80
N LEU A 95 -15.30 -2.55 0.43
CA LEU A 95 -14.56 -1.29 0.54
C LEU A 95 -14.91 -0.64 1.88
N VAL A 96 -13.87 -0.32 2.65
CA VAL A 96 -14.00 0.17 4.04
C VAL A 96 -13.32 1.51 4.19
N GLY A 97 -13.89 2.35 5.06
CA GLY A 97 -13.37 3.69 5.33
C GLY A 97 -13.50 4.64 4.15
N ARG A 98 -13.15 5.91 4.38
CA ARG A 98 -13.17 6.96 3.35
C ARG A 98 -12.09 8.01 3.63
N GLY A 99 -11.61 8.65 2.57
CA GLY A 99 -10.71 9.78 2.68
C GLY A 99 -9.27 9.45 2.35
N GLN A 100 -8.95 9.22 1.08
CA GLN A 100 -7.58 9.04 0.60
C GLN A 100 -6.93 10.34 0.16
N ALA A 101 -5.64 10.51 0.47
CA ALA A 101 -4.82 11.54 -0.14
C ALA A 101 -4.71 11.30 -1.65
N VAL A 102 -4.91 12.37 -2.44
CA VAL A 102 -4.84 12.34 -3.90
C VAL A 102 -3.86 13.40 -4.36
N THR A 103 -2.99 13.05 -5.27
CA THR A 103 -2.02 13.96 -5.90
C THR A 103 -2.23 14.03 -7.41
N ASN A 104 -1.65 15.03 -8.05
CA ASN A 104 -1.55 15.14 -9.50
C ASN A 104 -0.08 15.33 -9.92
N PRO A 105 0.27 15.18 -11.22
CA PRO A 105 1.64 15.31 -11.68
C PRO A 105 2.29 16.66 -11.31
N LEU A 106 1.53 17.76 -11.39
CA LEU A 106 2.03 19.09 -11.07
C LEU A 106 2.37 19.21 -9.58
N SER A 107 1.46 18.81 -8.70
CA SER A 107 1.71 18.87 -7.25
C SER A 107 2.87 17.96 -6.82
N VAL A 108 3.01 16.78 -7.43
CA VAL A 108 4.14 15.87 -7.19
C VAL A 108 5.46 16.50 -7.64
N PHE A 109 5.48 17.14 -8.82
CA PHE A 109 6.65 17.85 -9.32
C PHE A 109 7.08 18.98 -8.38
N LEU A 110 6.15 19.82 -7.96
CA LEU A 110 6.42 20.93 -7.03
C LEU A 110 6.93 20.41 -5.68
N TYR A 111 6.34 19.34 -5.13
CA TYR A 111 6.84 18.71 -3.90
C TYR A 111 8.25 18.14 -4.05
N ARG A 112 8.57 17.56 -5.21
CA ARG A 112 9.92 17.08 -5.51
C ARG A 112 10.95 18.22 -5.50
N LEU A 113 10.63 19.37 -6.07
CA LEU A 113 11.49 20.56 -6.04
C LEU A 113 11.75 21.05 -4.61
N CYS A 114 10.77 20.97 -3.74
CA CYS A 114 10.87 21.43 -2.35
C CYS A 114 11.43 20.36 -1.38
N GLY A 115 11.68 19.12 -1.83
CA GLY A 115 12.19 18.05 -0.98
C GLY A 115 11.13 17.35 -0.12
N TYR A 116 9.84 17.39 -0.52
CA TYR A 116 8.71 16.74 0.17
C TYR A 116 8.48 17.18 1.62
N PRO A 117 8.35 18.48 1.91
CA PRO A 117 8.26 18.99 3.28
C PRO A 117 6.97 18.58 4.01
N TYR A 118 5.95 18.14 3.27
CA TYR A 118 4.65 17.70 3.80
C TYR A 118 4.48 16.18 3.83
N GLY A 119 5.58 15.44 3.68
CA GLY A 119 5.58 14.00 3.84
C GLY A 119 5.35 13.55 5.29
N SER A 120 5.19 12.26 5.49
CA SER A 120 5.11 11.65 6.81
C SER A 120 6.53 11.39 7.35
N TYR A 121 6.95 12.12 8.39
CA TYR A 121 8.26 11.98 9.02
C TYR A 121 8.17 11.47 10.46
N ALA A 122 6.99 11.07 10.90
CA ALA A 122 6.74 10.54 12.25
C ALA A 122 6.86 9.00 12.32
N GLN A 123 7.23 8.36 11.23
CA GLN A 123 7.43 6.91 11.17
C GLN A 123 8.71 6.50 11.91
N GLU A 124 8.68 5.34 12.55
CA GLU A 124 9.83 4.78 13.26
C GLU A 124 10.85 4.17 12.28
N GLU A 125 10.37 3.65 11.16
CA GLU A 125 11.23 3.07 10.13
C GLU A 125 12.12 4.13 9.50
N GLY A 126 13.39 3.80 9.38
CA GLY A 126 14.37 4.63 8.70
C GLY A 126 14.19 4.62 7.17
N CYS A 127 15.08 5.33 6.51
CA CYS A 127 15.16 5.33 5.05
C CYS A 127 15.33 3.90 4.51
N VAL A 128 14.47 3.47 3.60
CA VAL A 128 14.50 2.13 2.99
C VAL A 128 15.78 1.85 2.18
N HIS A 129 16.57 2.90 1.85
CA HIS A 129 17.80 2.79 1.09
C HIS A 129 19.07 2.79 1.94
N CYS A 130 19.10 3.52 3.06
CA CYS A 130 20.32 3.68 3.87
C CYS A 130 20.11 3.54 5.38
N GLY A 131 18.91 3.22 5.84
CA GLY A 131 18.56 3.04 7.25
C GLY A 131 18.56 4.32 8.09
N ALA A 132 18.94 5.49 7.55
CA ALA A 132 19.01 6.73 8.31
C ALA A 132 17.61 7.21 8.73
N LYS A 133 17.49 7.78 9.93
CA LYS A 133 16.25 8.40 10.39
C LYS A 133 15.77 9.46 9.40
N LEU A 134 14.49 9.44 9.08
CA LEU A 134 13.88 10.41 8.20
C LEU A 134 13.54 11.68 9.00
N VAL A 135 14.10 12.80 8.58
CA VAL A 135 13.92 14.11 9.21
C VAL A 135 13.27 15.05 8.22
N ARG A 136 12.23 15.77 8.68
CA ARG A 136 11.54 16.75 7.84
C ARG A 136 12.50 17.85 7.41
N PRO A 137 12.57 18.16 6.09
CA PRO A 137 13.43 19.24 5.63
C PRO A 137 12.90 20.60 6.10
N GLU A 138 13.80 21.45 6.53
CA GLU A 138 13.52 22.87 6.71
C GLU A 138 13.32 23.52 5.34
N ILE A 139 12.26 24.27 5.20
CA ILE A 139 11.95 24.97 3.94
C ILE A 139 12.04 26.50 4.19
N GLY A 140 12.92 27.15 3.46
CA GLY A 140 12.97 28.61 3.41
C GLY A 140 11.76 29.22 2.65
N PRO A 141 11.58 30.55 2.73
CA PRO A 141 10.42 31.26 2.17
C PRO A 141 10.14 30.95 0.70
N LEU A 142 11.21 30.87 -0.12
CA LEU A 142 11.09 30.58 -1.56
C LEU A 142 10.53 29.18 -1.82
N LYS A 143 11.03 28.15 -1.13
CA LYS A 143 10.50 26.78 -1.24
C LYS A 143 9.08 26.70 -0.72
N TRP A 144 8.75 27.45 0.32
CA TRP A 144 7.39 27.54 0.84
C TRP A 144 6.44 28.10 -0.22
N ALA A 145 6.80 29.20 -0.89
CA ALA A 145 6.01 29.80 -1.97
C ALA A 145 5.74 28.82 -3.12
N VAL A 146 6.73 27.99 -3.49
CA VAL A 146 6.59 26.96 -4.52
C VAL A 146 5.70 25.79 -4.05
N CYS A 147 5.79 25.39 -2.78
CA CYS A 147 5.02 24.27 -2.24
C CYS A 147 3.57 24.60 -1.90
N PHE A 148 3.27 25.86 -1.59
CA PHE A 148 1.92 26.26 -1.20
C PHE A 148 0.88 25.95 -2.29
N PRO A 149 1.08 26.29 -3.59
CA PRO A 149 0.15 25.90 -4.64
C PRO A 149 -0.07 24.39 -4.74
N ALA A 150 0.99 23.59 -4.59
CA ALA A 150 0.87 22.13 -4.61
C ALA A 150 0.01 21.61 -3.46
N ARG A 151 0.17 22.18 -2.26
CA ARG A 151 -0.65 21.85 -1.11
C ARG A 151 -2.12 22.24 -1.31
N ALA A 152 -2.35 23.43 -1.85
CA ALA A 152 -3.70 23.91 -2.16
C ALA A 152 -4.39 23.00 -3.20
N LEU A 153 -3.70 22.67 -4.30
CA LEU A 153 -4.20 21.74 -5.32
C LEU A 153 -4.56 20.37 -4.74
N ASN A 154 -3.67 19.79 -3.93
CA ASN A 154 -3.97 18.51 -3.30
C ASN A 154 -5.13 18.60 -2.31
N ARG A 155 -5.28 19.72 -1.59
CA ARG A 155 -6.41 19.95 -0.70
C ARG A 155 -7.73 20.05 -1.46
N ILE A 156 -7.75 20.76 -2.58
CA ILE A 156 -8.92 20.87 -3.46
C ILE A 156 -9.29 19.48 -4.00
N GLN A 157 -8.32 18.73 -4.53
CA GLN A 157 -8.55 17.37 -5.02
C GLN A 157 -9.05 16.43 -3.93
N TYR A 158 -8.50 16.52 -2.72
CA TYR A 158 -9.00 15.74 -1.60
C TYR A 158 -10.47 16.05 -1.30
N LEU A 159 -10.86 17.32 -1.28
CA LEU A 159 -12.24 17.74 -1.02
C LEU A 159 -13.19 17.28 -2.13
N LEU A 160 -12.78 17.38 -3.39
CA LEU A 160 -13.61 17.01 -4.54
C LEU A 160 -13.72 15.50 -4.73
N TYR A 161 -12.61 14.77 -4.59
CA TYR A 161 -12.51 13.35 -4.95
C TYR A 161 -12.03 12.47 -3.79
N GLY A 162 -10.95 12.85 -3.13
CA GLY A 162 -10.27 12.03 -2.14
C GLY A 162 -11.11 11.70 -0.92
N ARG A 163 -11.93 12.66 -0.45
CA ARG A 163 -12.83 12.50 0.70
C ARG A 163 -13.82 11.35 0.56
N ARG A 164 -14.23 11.03 -0.68
CA ARG A 164 -15.19 9.97 -0.99
C ARG A 164 -14.54 8.64 -1.35
N ARG A 165 -13.23 8.62 -1.59
CA ARG A 165 -12.53 7.40 -2.00
C ARG A 165 -12.41 6.43 -0.82
N PRO A 166 -12.66 5.13 -1.05
CA PRO A 166 -12.43 4.11 -0.04
C PRO A 166 -10.97 4.09 0.40
N LEU A 167 -10.73 3.82 1.68
CA LEU A 167 -9.36 3.66 2.21
C LEU A 167 -8.82 2.28 1.98
N TRP A 168 -9.64 1.25 2.28
CA TRP A 168 -9.23 -0.14 2.31
C TRP A 168 -10.11 -1.00 1.42
N ILE A 169 -9.56 -2.12 0.97
CA ILE A 169 -10.32 -3.25 0.45
C ILE A 169 -10.05 -4.46 1.34
N HIS A 170 -11.11 -5.10 1.80
CA HIS A 170 -11.07 -6.39 2.47
C HIS A 170 -11.63 -7.43 1.52
N VAL A 171 -10.88 -8.49 1.25
CA VAL A 171 -11.27 -9.57 0.36
C VAL A 171 -11.21 -10.89 1.11
N LEU A 172 -12.34 -11.59 1.16
CA LEU A 172 -12.43 -12.95 1.65
C LEU A 172 -12.25 -13.91 0.47
N PHE A 173 -11.19 -14.69 0.54
CA PHE A 173 -10.89 -15.75 -0.41
C PHE A 173 -11.24 -17.12 0.20
N GLU A 174 -11.75 -18.01 -0.63
CA GLU A 174 -11.92 -19.44 -0.32
C GLU A 174 -10.99 -20.27 -1.23
N LYS A 175 -10.35 -21.27 -0.66
CA LYS A 175 -9.49 -22.18 -1.40
C LYS A 175 -10.33 -22.97 -2.40
N LYS A 176 -9.90 -23.04 -3.66
CA LYS A 176 -10.59 -23.83 -4.67
C LYS A 176 -10.46 -25.30 -4.35
N ASP A 177 -11.60 -26.02 -4.26
CA ASP A 177 -11.59 -27.45 -4.08
C ASP A 177 -10.99 -28.14 -5.32
N ALA A 178 -9.92 -28.91 -5.13
CA ALA A 178 -9.29 -29.68 -6.22
C ALA A 178 -10.26 -30.63 -6.91
N ASN A 179 -11.36 -31.00 -6.27
CA ASN A 179 -12.38 -31.91 -6.80
C ASN A 179 -13.46 -31.20 -7.66
N ARG A 180 -13.61 -29.87 -7.58
CA ARG A 180 -14.58 -29.13 -8.41
C ARG A 180 -14.14 -28.92 -9.86
N ILE A 181 -12.85 -29.04 -10.14
CA ILE A 181 -12.27 -28.82 -11.49
C ILE A 181 -12.50 -30.03 -12.43
N LYS A 182 -12.98 -31.16 -11.93
CA LYS A 182 -13.18 -32.40 -12.72
C LYS A 182 -14.62 -32.62 -13.23
N THR A 183 -15.52 -31.67 -13.02
CA THR A 183 -16.96 -31.83 -13.36
C THR A 183 -17.54 -30.74 -14.27
N GLU A 184 -16.69 -29.98 -15.01
CA GLU A 184 -17.13 -29.11 -16.10
C GLU A 184 -16.55 -29.56 -17.45
#